data_cdef94982bac6a398220890a1e1167f3
#
_entry.id   cdef94982bac6a398220890a1e1167f3
#
_cell.length_a   1.000
_cell.length_b   1.000
_cell.length_c   1.000
_cell.angle_alpha   90.00
_cell.angle_beta   90.00
_cell.angle_gamma   90.00
#
_symmetry.space_group_name_H-M   'P 1'
#
loop_
_entity.id
_entity.type
_entity.pdbx_description
1 polymer ?
#
loop_
_entity_poly.entity_id
_entity_poly.type
_entity_poly.pdbx_seq_one_letter_code
_entity_poly.pdbx_strand_id
1 'polypeptide(L)'
;KVTDNIRLKTYLCRPMQRKFITNLALVLALNLLIKPFWILGIDRAVQNAVGTEQYGFYYAIFNFSFLLNILLDLGITNFNNKNISQNNHLLSKHFASIVLLRLLLAGIFAIVTLVGGLIIGYIPDMMKMLIAVILNQVLISFIMYLRSNLAGLHLFKTDSIISVLDRLIMIAICAVLLMKYSAPGSFQIKWFVYAQTAAYLITTAITLFIVIGKAKVRRFTWRWPFFVMILKKSYPYAVLVLLMTFYNRI
;
A
#
# COMPACT_ATOMS: atom_id res chain seq x y z
N LYS A 1 -45.07 -12.39 -18.41
CA LYS A 1 -44.00 -13.10 -17.64
C LYS A 1 -42.57 -12.66 -18.06
N VAL A 2 -42.28 -12.37 -19.36
CA VAL A 2 -40.94 -11.90 -19.79
C VAL A 2 -40.73 -10.43 -19.46
N THR A 3 -41.75 -9.59 -19.60
CA THR A 3 -41.71 -8.16 -19.26
C THR A 3 -41.57 -7.89 -17.78
N ASP A 4 -42.11 -8.73 -16.91
CA ASP A 4 -41.99 -8.60 -15.45
C ASP A 4 -40.57 -8.95 -14.98
N ASN A 5 -39.92 -9.94 -15.59
CA ASN A 5 -38.53 -10.28 -15.31
C ASN A 5 -37.53 -9.17 -15.71
N ILE A 6 -37.81 -8.45 -16.80
CA ILE A 6 -36.98 -7.32 -17.25
C ILE A 6 -37.15 -6.12 -16.29
N ARG A 7 -38.37 -5.82 -15.88
CA ARG A 7 -38.65 -4.75 -14.89
C ARG A 7 -38.02 -5.06 -13.54
N LEU A 8 -38.15 -6.27 -13.02
CA LEU A 8 -37.51 -6.71 -11.76
C LEU A 8 -35.97 -6.59 -11.83
N LYS A 9 -35.34 -7.00 -12.93
CA LYS A 9 -33.89 -6.79 -13.13
C LYS A 9 -33.51 -5.30 -13.15
N THR A 10 -34.31 -4.44 -13.77
CA THR A 10 -34.05 -3.01 -13.83
C THR A 10 -34.23 -2.34 -12.46
N TYR A 11 -35.21 -2.75 -11.66
CA TYR A 11 -35.41 -2.24 -10.29
C TYR A 11 -34.33 -2.70 -9.32
N LEU A 12 -33.80 -3.92 -9.44
CA LEU A 12 -32.72 -4.44 -8.62
C LEU A 12 -31.33 -3.88 -9.00
N CYS A 13 -31.10 -3.54 -10.27
CA CYS A 13 -29.85 -2.92 -10.74
C CYS A 13 -29.66 -1.46 -10.28
N ARG A 14 -30.73 -0.65 -10.23
CA ARG A 14 -30.64 0.77 -9.86
C ARG A 14 -30.04 1.04 -8.47
N PRO A 15 -30.45 0.39 -7.37
CA PRO A 15 -29.86 0.66 -6.06
C PRO A 15 -28.39 0.19 -5.96
N MET A 16 -28.01 -0.84 -6.71
CA MET A 16 -26.64 -1.35 -6.73
C MET A 16 -25.71 -0.43 -7.50
N GLN A 17 -26.15 0.10 -8.64
CA GLN A 17 -25.45 1.11 -9.42
C GLN A 17 -25.27 2.43 -8.64
N ARG A 18 -26.30 2.91 -7.97
CA ARG A 18 -26.24 4.13 -7.15
C ARG A 18 -25.24 3.99 -5.99
N LYS A 19 -25.23 2.86 -5.30
CA LYS A 19 -24.24 2.56 -4.24
C LYS A 19 -22.81 2.51 -4.79
N PHE A 20 -22.63 1.91 -5.95
CA PHE A 20 -21.32 1.85 -6.62
C PHE A 20 -20.81 3.24 -7.00
N ILE A 21 -21.65 4.05 -7.67
CA ILE A 21 -21.30 5.42 -8.09
C ILE A 21 -21.00 6.30 -6.86
N THR A 22 -21.80 6.21 -5.80
CA THR A 22 -21.55 6.97 -4.56
C THR A 22 -20.23 6.57 -3.91
N ASN A 23 -19.91 5.27 -3.87
CA ASN A 23 -18.64 4.81 -3.32
C ASN A 23 -17.44 5.24 -4.19
N LEU A 24 -17.59 5.18 -5.52
CA LEU A 24 -16.57 5.67 -6.46
C LEU A 24 -16.36 7.18 -6.31
N ALA A 25 -17.41 7.96 -6.21
CA ALA A 25 -17.34 9.41 -5.97
C ALA A 25 -16.65 9.73 -4.65
N LEU A 26 -16.93 8.96 -3.59
CA LEU A 26 -16.27 9.10 -2.30
C LEU A 26 -14.75 8.84 -2.41
N VAL A 27 -14.34 7.75 -3.09
CA VAL A 27 -12.91 7.45 -3.32
C VAL A 27 -12.24 8.60 -4.07
N LEU A 28 -12.85 9.07 -5.15
CA LEU A 28 -12.31 10.15 -5.96
C LEU A 28 -12.20 11.46 -5.16
N ALA A 29 -13.26 11.84 -4.45
CA ALA A 29 -13.28 13.06 -3.64
C ALA A 29 -12.21 13.04 -2.54
N LEU A 30 -12.12 11.95 -1.78
CA LEU A 30 -11.11 11.80 -0.71
C LEU A 30 -9.69 11.85 -1.27
N ASN A 31 -9.42 11.15 -2.37
CA ASN A 31 -8.09 11.15 -2.97
C ASN A 31 -7.73 12.49 -3.61
N LEU A 32 -8.70 13.15 -4.28
CA LEU A 32 -8.49 14.46 -4.91
C LEU A 32 -8.27 15.56 -3.87
N LEU A 33 -8.81 15.45 -2.69
CA LEU A 33 -8.67 16.45 -1.64
C LEU A 33 -7.39 16.23 -0.81
N ILE A 34 -7.12 15.00 -0.41
CA ILE A 34 -6.05 14.68 0.54
C ILE A 34 -4.69 14.58 -0.14
N LYS A 35 -4.59 13.97 -1.33
CA LYS A 35 -3.31 13.80 -2.02
C LYS A 35 -2.65 15.12 -2.45
N PRO A 36 -3.35 16.06 -3.10
CA PRO A 36 -2.75 17.35 -3.42
C PRO A 36 -2.35 18.14 -2.16
N PHE A 37 -3.18 18.11 -1.10
CA PHE A 37 -2.83 18.73 0.16
C PHE A 37 -1.56 18.13 0.78
N TRP A 38 -1.41 16.82 0.69
CA TRP A 38 -0.18 16.14 1.11
C TRP A 38 1.03 16.63 0.30
N ILE A 39 0.95 16.59 -1.04
CA ILE A 39 2.08 16.90 -1.93
C ILE A 39 2.46 18.39 -1.85
N LEU A 40 1.48 19.28 -1.98
CA LEU A 40 1.73 20.73 -2.05
C LEU A 40 1.90 21.38 -0.68
N GLY A 41 1.25 20.83 0.35
CA GLY A 41 1.32 21.34 1.70
C GLY A 41 2.49 20.76 2.48
N ILE A 42 2.36 19.51 2.88
CA ILE A 42 3.26 18.89 3.85
C ILE A 42 4.61 18.49 3.23
N ASP A 43 4.59 17.79 2.08
CA ASP A 43 5.81 17.30 1.46
C ASP A 43 6.73 18.46 1.04
N ARG A 44 6.15 19.50 0.44
CA ARG A 44 6.88 20.74 0.11
C ARG A 44 7.37 21.50 1.34
N ALA A 45 6.58 21.56 2.42
CA ALA A 45 7.00 22.19 3.67
C ALA A 45 8.18 21.44 4.30
N VAL A 46 8.17 20.11 4.29
CA VAL A 46 9.30 19.28 4.73
C VAL A 46 10.52 19.51 3.86
N GLN A 47 10.37 19.55 2.54
CA GLN A 47 11.45 19.81 1.59
C GLN A 47 12.15 21.15 1.88
N ASN A 48 11.35 22.20 2.14
CA ASN A 48 11.89 23.52 2.47
C ASN A 48 12.56 23.57 3.85
N ALA A 49 12.03 22.83 4.84
CA ALA A 49 12.57 22.80 6.20
C ALA A 49 13.90 22.00 6.29
N VAL A 50 14.04 20.93 5.53
CA VAL A 50 15.21 20.03 5.53
C VAL A 50 16.30 20.54 4.60
N GLY A 51 15.92 21.22 3.52
CA GLY A 51 16.82 21.66 2.44
C GLY A 51 16.94 20.63 1.32
N THR A 52 17.39 21.11 0.16
CA THR A 52 17.44 20.34 -1.09
C THR A 52 18.41 19.14 -1.04
N GLU A 53 19.52 19.27 -0.34
CA GLU A 53 20.54 18.23 -0.26
C GLU A 53 20.02 17.01 0.51
N GLN A 54 19.57 17.19 1.76
CA GLN A 54 19.09 16.08 2.60
C GLN A 54 17.83 15.43 2.01
N TYR A 55 16.91 16.25 1.45
CA TYR A 55 15.73 15.71 0.77
C TYR A 55 16.10 14.95 -0.50
N GLY A 56 17.10 15.43 -1.25
CA GLY A 56 17.63 14.74 -2.43
C GLY A 56 18.19 13.37 -2.10
N PHE A 57 18.97 13.26 -1.01
CA PHE A 57 19.45 11.96 -0.51
C PHE A 57 18.33 11.00 -0.16
N TYR A 58 17.34 11.46 0.58
CA TYR A 58 16.17 10.64 0.89
C TYR A 58 15.44 10.16 -0.38
N TYR A 59 15.25 11.09 -1.34
CA TYR A 59 14.55 10.79 -2.58
C TYR A 59 15.31 9.80 -3.46
N ALA A 60 16.63 9.87 -3.50
CA ALA A 60 17.49 8.91 -4.20
C ALA A 60 17.35 7.50 -3.60
N ILE A 61 17.45 7.38 -2.28
CA ILE A 61 17.27 6.10 -1.55
C ILE A 61 15.86 5.54 -1.75
N PHE A 62 14.86 6.41 -1.67
CA PHE A 62 13.46 6.03 -1.91
C PHE A 62 13.24 5.50 -3.33
N ASN A 63 13.74 6.20 -4.35
CA ASN A 63 13.61 5.76 -5.75
C ASN A 63 14.36 4.46 -6.02
N PHE A 64 15.57 4.31 -5.48
CA PHE A 64 16.31 3.05 -5.57
C PHE A 64 15.51 1.88 -4.98
N SER A 65 15.02 2.03 -3.77
CA SER A 65 14.17 1.02 -3.12
C SER A 65 12.87 0.76 -3.90
N PHE A 66 12.27 1.80 -4.47
CA PHE A 66 11.03 1.70 -5.24
C PHE A 66 11.19 0.93 -6.55
N LEU A 67 12.35 1.00 -7.22
CA LEU A 67 12.62 0.19 -8.42
C LEU A 67 12.52 -1.31 -8.14
N LEU A 68 12.92 -1.72 -6.94
CA LEU A 68 12.88 -3.12 -6.51
C LEU A 68 11.53 -3.54 -5.90
N ASN A 69 10.59 -2.60 -5.75
CA ASN A 69 9.30 -2.84 -5.09
C ASN A 69 8.45 -3.95 -5.76
N ILE A 70 8.68 -4.23 -7.04
CA ILE A 70 8.02 -5.34 -7.74
C ILE A 70 8.22 -6.68 -7.02
N LEU A 71 9.36 -6.87 -6.33
CA LEU A 71 9.67 -8.08 -5.57
C LEU A 71 8.73 -8.28 -4.37
N LEU A 72 8.15 -7.20 -3.84
CA LEU A 72 7.22 -7.28 -2.71
C LEU A 72 5.84 -7.84 -3.06
N ASP A 73 5.43 -7.70 -4.31
CA ASP A 73 4.05 -8.07 -4.68
C ASP A 73 3.97 -9.17 -5.73
N LEU A 74 4.82 -9.17 -6.75
CA LEU A 74 4.78 -10.10 -7.89
C LEU A 74 3.34 -10.32 -8.43
N GLY A 75 2.50 -9.28 -8.40
CA GLY A 75 1.12 -9.31 -8.89
C GLY A 75 0.12 -10.02 -7.97
N ILE A 76 0.54 -10.45 -6.78
CA ILE A 76 -0.30 -11.18 -5.81
C ILE A 76 -1.52 -10.35 -5.39
N THR A 77 -1.37 -9.04 -5.21
CA THR A 77 -2.46 -8.13 -4.81
C THR A 77 -3.61 -8.18 -5.81
N ASN A 78 -3.32 -8.04 -7.10
CA ASN A 78 -4.34 -8.03 -8.16
C ASN A 78 -4.98 -9.42 -8.35
N PHE A 79 -4.16 -10.48 -8.34
CA PHE A 79 -4.62 -11.84 -8.39
C PHE A 79 -5.56 -12.18 -7.22
N ASN A 80 -5.17 -11.80 -5.99
CA ASN A 80 -5.94 -12.03 -4.78
C ASN A 80 -7.28 -11.27 -4.81
N ASN A 81 -7.28 -10.01 -5.22
CA ASN A 81 -8.50 -9.20 -5.37
C ASN A 81 -9.51 -9.89 -6.29
N LYS A 82 -9.06 -10.31 -7.48
CA LYS A 82 -9.90 -11.03 -8.45
C LYS A 82 -10.48 -12.32 -7.86
N ASN A 83 -9.65 -13.13 -7.20
CA ASN A 83 -10.09 -14.41 -6.65
C ASN A 83 -11.11 -14.23 -5.52
N ILE A 84 -10.89 -13.28 -4.60
CA ILE A 84 -11.83 -13.03 -3.50
C ILE A 84 -13.14 -12.46 -4.02
N SER A 85 -13.10 -11.58 -5.03
CA SER A 85 -14.32 -11.01 -5.61
C SER A 85 -15.21 -12.06 -6.29
N GLN A 86 -14.62 -13.13 -6.81
CA GLN A 86 -15.34 -14.25 -7.39
C GLN A 86 -15.79 -15.27 -6.34
N ASN A 87 -14.99 -15.46 -5.28
CA ASN A 87 -15.22 -16.50 -4.27
C ASN A 87 -14.79 -16.02 -2.87
N ASN A 88 -15.67 -15.34 -2.16
CA ASN A 88 -15.39 -14.71 -0.85
C ASN A 88 -14.85 -15.68 0.21
N HIS A 89 -15.22 -16.97 0.15
CA HIS A 89 -14.74 -17.99 1.10
C HIS A 89 -13.22 -18.27 0.99
N LEU A 90 -12.60 -17.92 -0.15
CA LEU A 90 -11.16 -18.10 -0.33
C LEU A 90 -10.35 -17.21 0.62
N LEU A 91 -10.90 -16.10 1.07
CA LEU A 91 -10.24 -15.25 2.06
C LEU A 91 -9.90 -16.06 3.33
N SER A 92 -10.88 -16.70 3.95
CA SER A 92 -10.68 -17.50 5.18
C SER A 92 -9.70 -18.66 4.98
N LYS A 93 -9.65 -19.22 3.77
CA LYS A 93 -8.81 -20.39 3.46
C LYS A 93 -7.37 -20.03 3.17
N HIS A 94 -7.12 -18.91 2.49
CA HIS A 94 -5.81 -18.60 1.91
C HIS A 94 -5.10 -17.39 2.55
N PHE A 95 -5.81 -16.59 3.34
CA PHE A 95 -5.27 -15.37 3.95
C PHE A 95 -3.92 -15.60 4.65
N ALA A 96 -3.88 -16.54 5.59
CA ALA A 96 -2.69 -16.82 6.38
C ALA A 96 -1.49 -17.28 5.51
N SER A 97 -1.75 -18.12 4.52
CA SER A 97 -0.69 -18.61 3.61
C SER A 97 -0.16 -17.50 2.68
N ILE A 98 -1.03 -16.59 2.22
CA ILE A 98 -0.59 -15.45 1.39
C ILE A 98 0.19 -14.44 2.23
N VAL A 99 -0.23 -14.18 3.49
CA VAL A 99 0.55 -13.35 4.42
C VAL A 99 1.96 -13.91 4.60
N LEU A 100 2.08 -15.22 4.81
CA LEU A 100 3.39 -15.87 4.97
C LEU A 100 4.25 -15.77 3.71
N LEU A 101 3.66 -15.97 2.52
CA LEU A 101 4.35 -15.76 1.24
C LEU A 101 4.85 -14.31 1.11
N ARG A 102 4.06 -13.33 1.50
CA ARG A 102 4.45 -11.91 1.47
C ARG A 102 5.58 -11.58 2.43
N LEU A 103 5.58 -12.17 3.62
CA LEU A 103 6.70 -12.01 4.56
C LEU A 103 8.00 -12.58 3.98
N LEU A 104 7.92 -13.71 3.27
CA LEU A 104 9.06 -14.29 2.56
C LEU A 104 9.57 -13.34 1.45
N LEU A 105 8.66 -12.81 0.62
CA LEU A 105 9.01 -11.85 -0.42
C LEU A 105 9.58 -10.54 0.17
N ALA A 106 9.07 -10.09 1.30
CA ALA A 106 9.60 -8.93 2.03
C ALA A 106 11.04 -9.17 2.50
N GLY A 107 11.35 -10.38 2.99
CA GLY A 107 12.72 -10.78 3.32
C GLY A 107 13.66 -10.76 2.11
N ILE A 108 13.23 -11.34 0.98
CA ILE A 108 13.99 -11.30 -0.28
C ILE A 108 14.22 -9.86 -0.74
N PHE A 109 13.18 -9.04 -0.74
CA PHE A 109 13.26 -7.62 -1.10
C PHE A 109 14.26 -6.87 -0.20
N ALA A 110 14.19 -7.08 1.11
CA ALA A 110 15.10 -6.45 2.06
C ALA A 110 16.56 -6.83 1.79
N ILE A 111 16.85 -8.12 1.60
CA ILE A 111 18.20 -8.62 1.29
C ILE A 111 18.72 -8.02 -0.01
N VAL A 112 17.93 -8.09 -1.09
CA VAL A 112 18.32 -7.58 -2.42
C VAL A 112 18.57 -6.07 -2.36
N THR A 113 17.71 -5.32 -1.67
CA THR A 113 17.84 -3.87 -1.55
C THR A 113 19.05 -3.46 -0.71
N LEU A 114 19.33 -4.18 0.40
CA LEU A 114 20.50 -3.93 1.25
C LEU A 114 21.79 -4.26 0.49
N VAL A 115 21.86 -5.41 -0.16
CA VAL A 115 23.03 -5.79 -0.98
C VAL A 115 23.26 -4.79 -2.11
N GLY A 116 22.17 -4.37 -2.79
CA GLY A 116 22.28 -3.33 -3.81
C GLY A 116 22.80 -2.00 -3.26
N GLY A 117 22.36 -1.57 -2.08
CA GLY A 117 22.86 -0.39 -1.40
C GLY A 117 24.36 -0.48 -1.06
N LEU A 118 24.83 -1.66 -0.65
CA LEU A 118 26.25 -1.92 -0.41
C LEU A 118 27.09 -1.83 -1.70
N ILE A 119 26.58 -2.41 -2.80
CA ILE A 119 27.26 -2.38 -4.11
C ILE A 119 27.37 -0.96 -4.65
N ILE A 120 26.34 -0.12 -4.44
CA ILE A 120 26.34 1.30 -4.83
C ILE A 120 27.29 2.12 -3.94
N GLY A 121 27.72 1.59 -2.80
CA GLY A 121 28.65 2.27 -1.90
C GLY A 121 27.97 3.24 -0.94
N TYR A 122 26.75 2.94 -0.49
CA TYR A 122 26.08 3.78 0.51
C TYR A 122 26.84 3.80 1.83
N ILE A 123 27.10 5.00 2.36
CA ILE A 123 27.74 5.22 3.66
C ILE A 123 26.82 4.76 4.80
N PRO A 124 27.35 4.51 6.04
CA PRO A 124 26.59 3.96 7.15
C PRO A 124 25.30 4.71 7.50
N ASP A 125 25.28 6.04 7.40
CA ASP A 125 24.07 6.82 7.69
C ASP A 125 23.01 6.69 6.59
N MET A 126 23.42 6.54 5.33
CA MET A 126 22.52 6.20 4.21
C MET A 126 21.94 4.80 4.37
N MET A 127 22.74 3.85 4.86
CA MET A 127 22.26 2.48 5.13
C MET A 127 21.20 2.44 6.22
N LYS A 128 21.33 3.22 7.29
CA LYS A 128 20.28 3.34 8.33
C LYS A 128 18.99 3.91 7.74
N MET A 129 19.09 4.91 6.88
CA MET A 129 17.93 5.47 6.19
C MET A 129 17.32 4.46 5.21
N LEU A 130 18.14 3.70 4.49
CA LEU A 130 17.69 2.64 3.57
C LEU A 130 16.88 1.57 4.31
N ILE A 131 17.32 1.14 5.50
CA ILE A 131 16.58 0.18 6.33
C ILE A 131 15.19 0.72 6.69
N ALA A 132 15.09 1.97 7.11
CA ALA A 132 13.80 2.59 7.42
C ALA A 132 12.90 2.71 6.18
N VAL A 133 13.47 3.05 5.01
CA VAL A 133 12.74 3.10 3.74
C VAL A 133 12.28 1.69 3.31
N ILE A 134 13.12 0.66 3.46
CA ILE A 134 12.74 -0.74 3.22
C ILE A 134 11.53 -1.12 4.07
N LEU A 135 11.56 -0.82 5.37
CA LEU A 135 10.44 -1.09 6.26
C LEU A 135 9.16 -0.37 5.79
N ASN A 136 9.27 0.89 5.39
CA ASN A 136 8.14 1.66 4.86
C ASN A 136 7.58 1.03 3.59
N GLN A 137 8.42 0.59 2.65
CA GLN A 137 7.99 -0.09 1.43
C GLN A 137 7.27 -1.42 1.72
N VAL A 138 7.79 -2.21 2.67
CA VAL A 138 7.15 -3.44 3.13
C VAL A 138 5.77 -3.16 3.72
N LEU A 139 5.65 -2.15 4.59
CA LEU A 139 4.37 -1.76 5.21
C LEU A 139 3.36 -1.28 4.17
N ILE A 140 3.76 -0.43 3.21
CA ILE A 140 2.90 0.02 2.12
C ILE A 140 2.40 -1.18 1.30
N SER A 141 3.30 -2.09 0.91
CA SER A 141 2.94 -3.29 0.17
C SER A 141 1.94 -4.15 0.95
N PHE A 142 2.11 -4.24 2.27
CA PHE A 142 1.20 -4.96 3.15
C PHE A 142 -0.17 -4.29 3.24
N ILE A 143 -0.24 -2.96 3.38
CA ILE A 143 -1.48 -2.18 3.34
C ILE A 143 -2.22 -2.42 2.01
N MET A 144 -1.52 -2.38 0.88
CA MET A 144 -2.10 -2.63 -0.45
C MET A 144 -2.73 -4.04 -0.53
N TYR A 145 -2.05 -5.04 -0.01
CA TYR A 145 -2.59 -6.40 0.07
C TYR A 145 -3.83 -6.48 0.98
N LEU A 146 -3.78 -5.89 2.17
CA LEU A 146 -4.92 -5.91 3.09
C LEU A 146 -6.13 -5.20 2.47
N ARG A 147 -5.91 -4.07 1.79
CA ARG A 147 -6.94 -3.35 1.04
C ARG A 147 -7.51 -4.17 -0.12
N SER A 148 -6.69 -4.94 -0.82
CA SER A 148 -7.17 -5.84 -1.89
C SER A 148 -8.17 -6.88 -1.38
N ASN A 149 -8.02 -7.32 -0.13
CA ASN A 149 -8.99 -8.22 0.51
C ASN A 149 -10.32 -7.51 0.77
N LEU A 150 -10.29 -6.25 1.22
CA LEU A 150 -11.51 -5.46 1.46
C LEU A 150 -12.23 -5.13 0.15
N ALA A 151 -11.50 -4.75 -0.88
CA ALA A 151 -12.03 -4.52 -2.22
C ALA A 151 -12.64 -5.79 -2.81
N GLY A 152 -11.97 -6.95 -2.67
CA GLY A 152 -12.48 -8.25 -3.09
C GLY A 152 -13.76 -8.68 -2.35
N LEU A 153 -13.93 -8.26 -1.09
CA LEU A 153 -15.17 -8.43 -0.33
C LEU A 153 -16.25 -7.38 -0.65
N HIS A 154 -16.02 -6.52 -1.62
CA HIS A 154 -16.90 -5.39 -1.98
C HIS A 154 -17.13 -4.37 -0.84
N LEU A 155 -16.21 -4.28 0.13
CA LEU A 155 -16.25 -3.32 1.22
C LEU A 155 -15.63 -1.97 0.80
N PHE A 156 -16.12 -1.41 -0.28
CA PHE A 156 -15.55 -0.22 -0.93
C PHE A 156 -15.47 1.02 -0.03
N LYS A 157 -16.46 1.24 0.87
CA LYS A 157 -16.41 2.36 1.82
C LYS A 157 -15.20 2.27 2.76
N THR A 158 -14.99 1.08 3.34
CA THR A 158 -13.86 0.83 4.24
C THR A 158 -12.53 0.95 3.50
N ASP A 159 -12.43 0.39 2.30
CA ASP A 159 -11.25 0.52 1.45
C ASP A 159 -10.95 1.99 1.11
N SER A 160 -11.99 2.79 0.80
CA SER A 160 -11.86 4.22 0.50
C SER A 160 -11.27 5.01 1.67
N ILE A 161 -11.77 4.76 2.88
CA ILE A 161 -11.27 5.44 4.09
C ILE A 161 -9.82 5.03 4.36
N ILE A 162 -9.51 3.74 4.29
CA ILE A 162 -8.14 3.24 4.50
C ILE A 162 -7.17 3.78 3.44
N SER A 163 -7.66 4.02 2.20
CA SER A 163 -6.83 4.52 1.10
C SER A 163 -6.20 5.90 1.33
N VAL A 164 -6.72 6.65 2.28
CA VAL A 164 -6.26 7.99 2.63
C VAL A 164 -5.81 8.10 4.09
N LEU A 165 -6.05 7.07 4.89
CA LEU A 165 -5.80 7.08 6.33
C LEU A 165 -4.30 7.26 6.63
N ASP A 166 -3.42 6.58 5.90
CA ASP A 166 -1.98 6.73 6.00
C ASP A 166 -1.55 8.20 5.78
N ARG A 167 -2.12 8.85 4.77
CA ARG A 167 -1.82 10.25 4.46
C ARG A 167 -2.36 11.21 5.52
N LEU A 168 -3.55 10.97 6.03
CA LEU A 168 -4.12 11.78 7.10
C LEU A 168 -3.28 11.72 8.37
N ILE A 169 -2.86 10.51 8.79
CA ILE A 169 -2.00 10.33 9.96
C ILE A 169 -0.65 11.02 9.71
N MET A 170 -0.07 10.85 8.53
CA MET A 170 1.19 11.49 8.16
C MET A 170 1.10 13.01 8.19
N ILE A 171 0.01 13.59 7.64
CA ILE A 171 -0.26 15.03 7.69
C ILE A 171 -0.30 15.50 9.14
N ALA A 172 -1.04 14.81 10.02
CA ALA A 172 -1.15 15.18 11.43
C ALA A 172 0.21 15.14 12.14
N ILE A 173 0.98 14.07 11.98
CA ILE A 173 2.30 13.93 12.62
C ILE A 173 3.27 14.98 12.08
N CYS A 174 3.37 15.13 10.75
CA CYS A 174 4.30 16.09 10.14
C CYS A 174 3.93 17.54 10.47
N ALA A 175 2.63 17.90 10.53
CA ALA A 175 2.20 19.23 10.93
C ALA A 175 2.65 19.55 12.36
N VAL A 176 2.47 18.63 13.31
CA VAL A 176 2.92 18.81 14.69
C VAL A 176 4.45 18.93 14.77
N LEU A 177 5.19 18.11 14.01
CA LEU A 177 6.65 18.16 13.98
C LEU A 177 7.16 19.48 13.38
N LEU A 178 6.57 19.94 12.26
CA LEU A 178 6.94 21.20 11.63
C LEU A 178 6.64 22.41 12.53
N MET A 179 5.52 22.39 13.26
CA MET A 179 5.21 23.45 14.24
C MET A 179 6.19 23.46 15.42
N LYS A 180 6.60 22.28 15.90
CA LYS A 180 7.53 22.16 17.03
C LYS A 180 8.98 22.53 16.65
N TYR A 181 9.40 22.25 15.43
CA TYR A 181 10.76 22.47 14.92
C TYR A 181 10.76 23.54 13.82
N SER A 182 10.14 24.70 14.11
CA SER A 182 10.00 25.81 13.15
C SER A 182 11.31 26.57 12.90
N ALA A 183 12.34 26.39 13.74
CA ALA A 183 13.63 27.05 13.52
C ALA A 183 14.36 26.46 12.28
N PRO A 184 14.95 27.31 11.42
CA PRO A 184 15.69 26.85 10.24
C PRO A 184 16.77 25.83 10.61
N GLY A 185 16.78 24.68 9.94
CA GLY A 185 17.77 23.61 10.16
C GLY A 185 17.53 22.70 11.38
N SER A 186 16.48 22.93 12.17
CA SER A 186 16.16 22.05 13.31
C SER A 186 15.43 20.78 12.90
N PHE A 187 14.72 20.80 11.76
CA PHE A 187 13.98 19.65 11.25
C PHE A 187 14.91 18.72 10.44
N GLN A 188 15.03 17.47 10.85
CA GLN A 188 15.86 16.47 10.18
C GLN A 188 15.01 15.53 9.32
N ILE A 189 15.52 15.12 8.17
CA ILE A 189 14.82 14.17 7.26
C ILE A 189 14.47 12.84 7.95
N LYS A 190 15.24 12.43 8.96
CA LYS A 190 14.97 11.23 9.77
C LYS A 190 13.60 11.28 10.45
N TRP A 191 13.18 12.44 10.93
CA TRP A 191 11.87 12.62 11.58
C TRP A 191 10.72 12.41 10.59
N PHE A 192 10.90 12.85 9.34
CA PHE A 192 9.94 12.61 8.27
C PHE A 192 9.80 11.12 7.97
N VAL A 193 10.92 10.39 7.85
CA VAL A 193 10.91 8.94 7.59
C VAL A 193 10.27 8.18 8.75
N TYR A 194 10.54 8.56 10.00
CA TYR A 194 9.90 7.95 11.18
C TYR A 194 8.40 8.28 11.27
N ALA A 195 7.99 9.49 10.89
CA ALA A 195 6.59 9.85 10.79
C ALA A 195 5.85 8.97 9.77
N GLN A 196 6.49 8.70 8.61
CA GLN A 196 5.98 7.75 7.62
C GLN A 196 5.84 6.35 8.21
N THR A 197 6.88 5.86 8.88
CA THR A 197 6.87 4.53 9.51
C THR A 197 5.73 4.41 10.52
N ALA A 198 5.56 5.40 11.38
CA ALA A 198 4.48 5.43 12.37
C ALA A 198 3.09 5.43 11.70
N ALA A 199 2.88 6.26 10.68
CA ALA A 199 1.63 6.32 9.95
C ALA A 199 1.29 4.98 9.27
N TYR A 200 2.28 4.35 8.61
CA TYR A 200 2.09 3.06 7.96
C TYR A 200 1.87 1.92 8.96
N LEU A 201 2.56 1.91 10.10
CA LEU A 201 2.33 0.93 11.16
C LEU A 201 0.91 1.03 11.71
N ILE A 202 0.45 2.23 12.06
CA ILE A 202 -0.92 2.45 12.57
C ILE A 202 -1.94 2.02 11.51
N THR A 203 -1.78 2.43 10.26
CA THR A 203 -2.69 2.06 9.18
C THR A 203 -2.69 0.55 8.93
N THR A 204 -1.53 -0.09 8.96
CA THR A 204 -1.42 -1.55 8.82
C THR A 204 -2.12 -2.26 9.96
N ALA A 205 -1.93 -1.83 11.21
CA ALA A 205 -2.57 -2.43 12.39
C ALA A 205 -4.10 -2.32 12.31
N ILE A 206 -4.63 -1.13 12.01
CA ILE A 206 -6.07 -0.90 11.84
C ILE A 206 -6.63 -1.78 10.71
N THR A 207 -5.98 -1.79 9.55
CA THR A 207 -6.45 -2.55 8.40
C THR A 207 -6.40 -4.05 8.65
N LEU A 208 -5.33 -4.52 9.29
CA LEU A 208 -5.15 -5.92 9.67
C LEU A 208 -6.26 -6.37 10.63
N PHE A 209 -6.56 -5.56 11.66
CA PHE A 209 -7.63 -5.85 12.61
C PHE A 209 -8.99 -5.99 11.91
N ILE A 210 -9.32 -5.07 10.99
CA ILE A 210 -10.56 -5.13 10.21
C ILE A 210 -10.61 -6.40 9.34
N VAL A 211 -9.51 -6.72 8.65
CA VAL A 211 -9.47 -7.89 7.74
C VAL A 211 -9.54 -9.20 8.53
N ILE A 212 -8.83 -9.33 9.65
CA ILE A 212 -8.89 -10.53 10.50
C ILE A 212 -10.30 -10.76 11.01
N GLY A 213 -11.00 -9.71 11.44
CA GLY A 213 -12.42 -9.81 11.88
C GLY A 213 -13.35 -10.33 10.78
N LYS A 214 -13.04 -10.04 9.49
CA LYS A 214 -13.82 -10.53 8.33
C LYS A 214 -13.35 -11.89 7.82
N ALA A 215 -12.06 -12.17 7.88
CA ALA A 215 -11.44 -13.36 7.31
C ALA A 215 -11.75 -14.64 8.10
N LYS A 216 -12.16 -14.57 9.39
CA LYS A 216 -12.31 -15.74 10.28
C LYS A 216 -11.10 -16.67 10.11
N VAL A 217 -9.91 -16.13 10.34
CA VAL A 217 -8.61 -16.75 9.99
C VAL A 217 -8.55 -18.16 10.54
N ARG A 218 -8.35 -19.13 9.65
CA ARG A 218 -8.04 -20.52 10.00
C ARG A 218 -6.51 -20.68 10.15
N ARG A 219 -6.07 -21.85 10.58
CA ARG A 219 -4.67 -22.17 10.93
C ARG A 219 -3.66 -21.73 9.86
N PHE A 220 -2.53 -21.20 10.27
CA PHE A 220 -1.37 -20.97 9.40
C PHE A 220 -0.86 -22.33 8.87
N THR A 221 -0.83 -22.50 7.55
CA THR A 221 -0.31 -23.71 6.92
C THR A 221 0.78 -23.31 5.92
N TRP A 222 1.98 -23.79 6.18
CA TRP A 222 3.09 -23.71 5.24
C TRP A 222 2.89 -24.78 4.15
N ARG A 223 2.69 -24.36 2.89
CA ARG A 223 2.54 -25.28 1.74
C ARG A 223 3.30 -24.72 0.55
N TRP A 224 4.51 -25.21 0.34
CA TRP A 224 5.36 -24.80 -0.78
C TRP A 224 4.68 -24.91 -2.14
N PRO A 225 3.99 -26.02 -2.50
CA PRO A 225 3.28 -26.13 -3.79
C PRO A 225 2.23 -25.03 -3.98
N PHE A 226 1.58 -24.58 -2.89
CA PHE A 226 0.61 -23.51 -2.94
C PHE A 226 1.27 -22.15 -3.26
N PHE A 227 2.45 -21.86 -2.72
CA PHE A 227 3.18 -20.65 -3.01
C PHE A 227 3.61 -20.57 -4.47
N VAL A 228 4.17 -21.65 -5.01
CA VAL A 228 4.55 -21.75 -6.42
C VAL A 228 3.32 -21.59 -7.33
N MET A 229 2.19 -22.21 -6.97
CA MET A 229 0.93 -22.07 -7.71
C MET A 229 0.45 -20.61 -7.74
N ILE A 230 0.47 -19.92 -6.60
CA ILE A 230 0.07 -18.49 -6.54
C ILE A 230 1.00 -17.65 -7.42
N LEU A 231 2.32 -17.80 -7.29
CA LEU A 231 3.28 -17.04 -8.07
C LEU A 231 3.10 -17.26 -9.58
N LYS A 232 2.91 -18.50 -10.02
CA LYS A 232 2.60 -18.81 -11.43
C LYS A 232 1.32 -18.16 -11.92
N LYS A 233 0.25 -18.15 -11.10
CA LYS A 233 -1.03 -17.53 -11.46
C LYS A 233 -1.03 -16.01 -11.36
N SER A 234 -0.19 -15.43 -10.51
CA SER A 234 -0.04 -13.96 -10.38
C SER A 234 0.94 -13.35 -11.39
N TYR A 235 1.79 -14.17 -12.05
CA TYR A 235 2.79 -13.69 -13.01
C TYR A 235 2.26 -12.72 -14.09
N PRO A 236 1.09 -12.96 -14.76
CA PRO A 236 0.59 -12.01 -15.74
C PRO A 236 0.28 -10.63 -15.15
N TYR A 237 -0.17 -10.59 -13.89
CA TYR A 237 -0.41 -9.34 -13.17
C TYR A 237 0.90 -8.66 -12.76
N ALA A 238 1.94 -9.44 -12.45
CA ALA A 238 3.28 -8.90 -12.16
C ALA A 238 3.85 -8.16 -13.38
N VAL A 239 3.78 -8.77 -14.56
CA VAL A 239 4.23 -8.14 -15.81
C VAL A 239 3.45 -6.86 -16.09
N LEU A 240 2.13 -6.87 -15.90
CA LEU A 240 1.30 -5.67 -16.07
C LEU A 240 1.71 -4.54 -15.13
N VAL A 241 1.89 -4.83 -13.85
CA VAL A 241 2.34 -3.84 -12.85
C VAL A 241 3.73 -3.31 -13.19
N LEU A 242 4.64 -4.18 -13.63
CA LEU A 242 5.99 -3.79 -14.06
C LEU A 242 5.93 -2.83 -15.25
N LEU A 243 5.18 -3.16 -16.30
CA LEU A 243 5.01 -2.29 -17.46
C LEU A 243 4.39 -0.94 -17.08
N MET A 244 3.37 -0.93 -16.22
CA MET A 244 2.78 0.32 -15.72
C MET A 244 3.78 1.15 -14.90
N THR A 245 4.64 0.50 -14.11
CA THR A 245 5.66 1.19 -13.32
C THR A 245 6.71 1.84 -14.22
N PHE A 246 7.17 1.14 -15.25
CA PHE A 246 8.08 1.72 -16.24
C PHE A 246 7.43 2.86 -17.01
N TYR A 247 6.20 2.67 -17.51
CA TYR A 247 5.48 3.71 -18.24
C TYR A 247 5.32 5.01 -17.44
N ASN A 248 5.07 4.93 -16.14
CA ASN A 248 4.92 6.12 -15.29
C ASN A 248 6.25 6.79 -14.91
N ARG A 249 7.39 6.20 -15.26
CA ARG A 249 8.73 6.70 -14.91
C ARG A 249 9.55 7.19 -16.11
N ILE A 250 9.09 6.90 -17.33
CA ILE A 250 9.61 7.45 -18.58
C ILE A 250 8.88 8.75 -18.90
#